data_12649b829dfc179830abae7010e536fa
#
_entry.id   12649b829dfc179830abae7010e536fa
#
_cell.length_a   1.000
_cell.length_b   1.000
_cell.length_c   1.000
_cell.angle_alpha   90.00
_cell.angle_beta   90.00
_cell.angle_gamma   90.00
#
_symmetry.space_group_name_H-M   'P 1'
#
loop_
_entity.id
_entity.type
_entity.pdbx_description
1 polymer ?
#
loop_
_entity_poly.entity_id
_entity_poly.type
_entity_poly.pdbx_seq_one_letter_code
_entity_poly.pdbx_strand_id
1 'polypeptide(L)'
;MLTKTALAVILFVFCLAPVAVTSGQSRAPITGEWRIEFNKKNADEVQLSMSRGQKQSWSNNIKISEIQGLSANYANAAAEVTLRIVHDAGTFDLVGSFRDGKGAGKFRLTPNEGFFSALAARGYSNLSEDQIFGAAMSDLKISAIDELKAAGYDQLTFNNLMESAIFKINAASIADLRSVGFDHLPFNKLVEGSIFKVDSNYVRETESLGFTKLPFEKLVEMRVHKITPEYINQVRQMGFNDLNLDRLVELKIFNVTPEFLNEMRAAGFTSITPKQLVNLRIFKIDGDYVRKAKSEDPNITVEKLVEQKIFEKHPGRGIQ
;
A
#
# COMPACT_ATOMS: atom_id res chain seq x y z
N MET A 1 2.10 9.92 91.19
CA MET A 1 1.48 10.87 90.31
C MET A 1 1.45 10.24 88.90
N LEU A 2 0.32 9.69 88.52
CA LEU A 2 0.08 9.02 87.26
C LEU A 2 -0.56 10.01 86.27
N THR A 3 0.12 10.27 85.16
CA THR A 3 -0.49 11.01 84.07
C THR A 3 -1.03 10.02 83.02
N LYS A 4 -2.36 10.10 82.79
CA LYS A 4 -3.11 9.31 81.80
C LYS A 4 -2.89 9.95 80.41
N THR A 5 -2.25 9.22 79.50
CA THR A 5 -2.22 9.59 78.08
C THR A 5 -3.38 8.92 77.36
N ALA A 6 -4.32 9.73 76.84
CA ALA A 6 -5.46 9.27 76.07
C ALA A 6 -5.02 9.02 74.60
N LEU A 7 -5.19 7.81 74.12
CA LEU A 7 -4.96 7.40 72.74
C LEU A 7 -6.23 7.69 71.93
N ALA A 8 -6.21 8.71 71.07
CA ALA A 8 -7.32 8.99 70.15
C ALA A 8 -7.18 8.11 68.87
N VAL A 9 -8.06 7.14 68.71
CA VAL A 9 -8.22 6.34 67.51
C VAL A 9 -9.03 7.14 66.51
N ILE A 10 -8.37 7.63 65.45
CA ILE A 10 -9.05 8.26 64.31
C ILE A 10 -9.52 7.14 63.37
N LEU A 11 -10.83 6.91 63.37
CA LEU A 11 -11.49 6.01 62.46
C LEU A 11 -11.64 6.74 61.09
N PHE A 12 -10.78 6.38 60.09
CA PHE A 12 -10.99 6.80 58.71
C PHE A 12 -12.12 5.97 58.09
N VAL A 13 -13.30 6.56 58.01
CA VAL A 13 -14.40 6.01 57.21
C VAL A 13 -14.10 6.30 55.74
N PHE A 14 -13.63 5.29 55.01
CA PHE A 14 -13.56 5.34 53.54
C PHE A 14 -15.00 5.30 53.00
N CYS A 15 -15.56 6.45 52.66
CA CYS A 15 -16.74 6.52 51.80
C CYS A 15 -16.33 6.03 50.40
N LEU A 16 -16.58 4.76 50.12
CA LEU A 16 -16.62 4.24 48.76
C LEU A 16 -17.85 4.84 48.07
N ALA A 17 -17.65 5.95 47.35
CA ALA A 17 -18.66 6.42 46.41
C ALA A 17 -18.87 5.29 45.37
N PRO A 18 -20.11 4.88 45.08
CA PRO A 18 -20.37 3.94 44.01
C PRO A 18 -19.90 4.60 42.71
N VAL A 19 -18.89 4.00 42.05
CA VAL A 19 -18.57 4.32 40.67
C VAL A 19 -19.83 3.96 39.88
N ALA A 20 -20.58 4.98 39.48
CA ALA A 20 -21.67 4.80 38.56
C ALA A 20 -21.05 4.22 37.27
N VAL A 21 -21.20 2.93 37.09
CA VAL A 21 -21.00 2.27 35.78
C VAL A 21 -22.12 2.86 34.92
N THR A 22 -21.80 3.92 34.20
CA THR A 22 -22.65 4.38 33.10
C THR A 22 -22.73 3.18 32.16
N SER A 23 -23.89 2.52 32.15
CA SER A 23 -24.23 1.53 31.13
C SER A 23 -24.12 2.23 29.78
N GLY A 24 -22.96 2.08 29.14
CA GLY A 24 -22.71 2.61 27.81
C GLY A 24 -23.80 2.05 26.90
N GLN A 25 -24.54 2.94 26.28
CA GLN A 25 -25.56 2.57 25.31
C GLN A 25 -24.89 1.70 24.23
N SER A 26 -25.31 0.43 24.09
CA SER A 26 -24.72 -0.48 23.11
C SER A 26 -24.96 0.10 21.73
N ARG A 27 -23.90 0.09 20.90
CA ARG A 27 -23.98 0.56 19.52
C ARG A 27 -24.96 -0.27 18.72
N ALA A 28 -25.78 0.40 17.91
CA ALA A 28 -26.71 -0.31 17.03
C ALA A 28 -25.94 -1.21 16.04
N PRO A 29 -26.46 -2.41 15.76
CA PRO A 29 -25.88 -3.27 14.73
C PRO A 29 -25.89 -2.59 13.36
N ILE A 30 -24.81 -2.80 12.61
CA ILE A 30 -24.63 -2.29 11.24
C ILE A 30 -25.01 -3.40 10.27
N THR A 31 -25.81 -3.09 9.24
CA THR A 31 -26.26 -4.08 8.25
C THR A 31 -25.86 -3.69 6.85
N GLY A 32 -25.77 -4.69 5.96
CA GLY A 32 -25.47 -4.48 4.55
C GLY A 32 -25.54 -5.79 3.76
N GLU A 33 -24.90 -5.79 2.62
CA GLU A 33 -24.84 -6.93 1.72
C GLU A 33 -23.41 -7.47 1.62
N TRP A 34 -23.29 -8.79 1.49
CA TRP A 34 -22.01 -9.44 1.24
C TRP A 34 -22.05 -10.23 -0.07
N ARG A 35 -20.86 -10.37 -0.69
CA ARG A 35 -20.58 -11.28 -1.80
C ARG A 35 -19.28 -12.00 -1.53
N ILE A 36 -19.21 -13.28 -1.84
CA ILE A 36 -18.02 -14.11 -1.77
C ILE A 36 -17.87 -14.81 -3.12
N GLU A 37 -16.67 -14.75 -3.68
CA GLU A 37 -16.29 -15.52 -4.87
C GLU A 37 -15.02 -16.33 -4.56
N PHE A 38 -15.05 -17.63 -4.88
CA PHE A 38 -13.89 -18.49 -4.71
C PHE A 38 -12.79 -18.12 -5.70
N ASN A 39 -11.55 -17.99 -5.19
CA ASN A 39 -10.40 -17.64 -6.00
C ASN A 39 -9.92 -18.85 -6.82
N LYS A 40 -10.02 -18.79 -8.15
CA LYS A 40 -9.57 -19.89 -9.03
C LYS A 40 -8.06 -20.13 -9.02
N LYS A 41 -7.27 -19.14 -8.57
CA LYS A 41 -5.80 -19.21 -8.54
C LYS A 41 -5.25 -19.62 -7.18
N ASN A 42 -6.02 -19.42 -6.11
CA ASN A 42 -5.66 -19.77 -4.75
C ASN A 42 -6.87 -20.39 -4.04
N ALA A 43 -6.85 -21.71 -3.89
CA ALA A 43 -7.97 -22.48 -3.33
C ALA A 43 -8.22 -22.20 -1.83
N ASP A 44 -7.25 -21.61 -1.13
CA ASP A 44 -7.35 -21.30 0.30
C ASP A 44 -7.96 -19.93 0.58
N GLU A 45 -8.21 -19.13 -0.47
CA GLU A 45 -8.72 -17.76 -0.36
C GLU A 45 -10.02 -17.56 -1.15
N VAL A 46 -10.82 -16.64 -0.64
CA VAL A 46 -12.00 -16.12 -1.32
C VAL A 46 -11.90 -14.61 -1.43
N GLN A 47 -12.48 -14.04 -2.48
CA GLN A 47 -12.73 -12.63 -2.55
C GLN A 47 -14.03 -12.32 -1.80
N LEU A 48 -13.91 -11.62 -0.67
CA LEU A 48 -15.04 -11.13 0.11
C LEU A 48 -15.28 -9.66 -0.24
N SER A 49 -16.51 -9.33 -0.59
CA SER A 49 -16.97 -7.95 -0.78
C SER A 49 -18.12 -7.68 0.17
N MET A 50 -18.09 -6.54 0.83
CA MET A 50 -19.17 -6.06 1.70
C MET A 50 -19.56 -4.65 1.30
N SER A 51 -20.87 -4.36 1.27
CA SER A 51 -21.40 -3.06 0.88
C SER A 51 -22.50 -2.58 1.82
N ARG A 52 -22.53 -1.26 2.05
CA ARG A 52 -23.56 -0.56 2.81
C ARG A 52 -24.18 0.52 1.93
N GLY A 53 -25.38 0.25 1.43
CA GLY A 53 -26.02 1.13 0.46
C GLY A 53 -25.19 1.27 -0.83
N GLN A 54 -25.38 2.38 -1.55
CA GLN A 54 -24.72 2.62 -2.85
C GLN A 54 -23.32 3.26 -2.74
N LYS A 55 -22.91 3.73 -1.56
CA LYS A 55 -21.73 4.60 -1.41
C LYS A 55 -20.52 3.93 -0.77
N GLN A 56 -20.68 2.79 -0.14
CA GLN A 56 -19.60 2.13 0.59
C GLN A 56 -19.51 0.67 0.19
N SER A 57 -18.41 0.33 -0.44
CA SER A 57 -18.04 -1.05 -0.73
C SER A 57 -16.60 -1.29 -0.30
N TRP A 58 -16.36 -2.43 0.28
CA TRP A 58 -15.06 -2.95 0.62
C TRP A 58 -14.88 -4.32 -0.04
N SER A 59 -13.69 -4.62 -0.55
CA SER A 59 -13.38 -5.91 -1.14
C SER A 59 -11.93 -6.28 -0.85
N ASN A 60 -11.71 -7.50 -0.40
CA ASN A 60 -10.38 -8.05 -0.15
C ASN A 60 -10.39 -9.57 -0.31
N ASN A 61 -9.19 -10.15 -0.49
CA ASN A 61 -9.00 -11.58 -0.35
C ASN A 61 -8.85 -11.91 1.14
N ILE A 62 -9.59 -12.93 1.57
CA ILE A 62 -9.57 -13.45 2.94
C ILE A 62 -9.44 -14.96 2.89
N LYS A 63 -8.75 -15.56 3.85
CA LYS A 63 -8.61 -17.01 3.90
C LYS A 63 -9.95 -17.65 4.27
N ILE A 64 -10.26 -18.79 3.68
CA ILE A 64 -11.46 -19.57 4.01
C ILE A 64 -11.50 -19.86 5.51
N SER A 65 -10.37 -20.15 6.14
CA SER A 65 -10.26 -20.43 7.57
C SER A 65 -10.66 -19.27 8.50
N GLU A 66 -10.68 -18.04 8.00
CA GLU A 66 -11.10 -16.83 8.76
C GLU A 66 -12.62 -16.65 8.76
N ILE A 67 -13.35 -17.42 7.93
CA ILE A 67 -14.80 -17.36 7.81
C ILE A 67 -15.40 -18.64 8.39
N GLN A 68 -15.90 -18.60 9.60
CA GLN A 68 -16.54 -19.73 10.25
C GLN A 68 -17.78 -20.17 9.44
N GLY A 69 -17.93 -21.47 9.23
CA GLY A 69 -19.04 -22.05 8.45
C GLY A 69 -18.82 -22.04 6.93
N LEU A 70 -17.76 -21.38 6.41
CA LEU A 70 -17.44 -21.46 4.99
C LEU A 70 -16.70 -22.77 4.68
N SER A 71 -17.16 -23.47 3.66
CA SER A 71 -16.55 -24.71 3.17
C SER A 71 -16.07 -24.55 1.73
N ALA A 72 -14.91 -25.11 1.41
CA ALA A 72 -14.41 -25.16 0.03
C ALA A 72 -15.39 -25.90 -0.92
N ASN A 73 -16.25 -26.78 -0.39
CA ASN A 73 -17.28 -27.48 -1.16
C ASN A 73 -18.30 -26.53 -1.81
N TYR A 74 -18.49 -25.33 -1.26
CA TYR A 74 -19.41 -24.33 -1.82
C TYR A 74 -18.89 -23.71 -3.14
N ALA A 75 -17.65 -24.00 -3.52
CA ALA A 75 -17.12 -23.64 -4.84
C ALA A 75 -17.93 -24.28 -5.98
N ASN A 76 -18.56 -25.47 -5.75
CA ASN A 76 -19.26 -26.24 -6.77
C ASN A 76 -20.68 -26.69 -6.36
N ALA A 77 -21.21 -26.17 -5.25
CA ALA A 77 -22.51 -26.57 -4.73
C ALA A 77 -23.44 -25.36 -4.53
N ALA A 78 -24.75 -25.62 -4.64
CA ALA A 78 -25.76 -24.71 -4.16
C ALA A 78 -26.07 -25.00 -2.68
N ALA A 79 -26.01 -23.96 -1.82
CA ALA A 79 -26.28 -24.12 -0.40
C ALA A 79 -26.75 -22.80 0.23
N GLU A 80 -27.72 -22.90 1.14
CA GLU A 80 -28.01 -21.83 2.11
C GLU A 80 -26.93 -21.85 3.19
N VAL A 81 -26.46 -20.67 3.59
CA VAL A 81 -25.34 -20.56 4.53
C VAL A 81 -25.59 -19.52 5.60
N THR A 82 -25.08 -19.85 6.79
CA THR A 82 -24.87 -18.89 7.89
C THR A 82 -23.38 -18.91 8.20
N LEU A 83 -22.70 -17.80 7.92
CA LEU A 83 -21.26 -17.65 8.09
C LEU A 83 -21.00 -16.61 9.17
N ARG A 84 -19.80 -16.68 9.76
CA ARG A 84 -19.39 -15.72 10.79
C ARG A 84 -17.94 -15.33 10.62
N ILE A 85 -17.64 -14.01 10.79
CA ILE A 85 -16.29 -13.46 10.89
C ILE A 85 -16.18 -12.76 12.24
N VAL A 86 -15.18 -13.15 13.04
CA VAL A 86 -14.96 -12.59 14.37
C VAL A 86 -13.68 -11.79 14.37
N HIS A 87 -13.81 -10.47 14.55
CA HIS A 87 -12.71 -9.55 14.70
C HIS A 87 -12.80 -8.85 16.08
N ASP A 88 -11.69 -8.25 16.55
CA ASP A 88 -11.67 -7.56 17.84
C ASP A 88 -12.71 -6.44 17.94
N ALA A 89 -12.91 -5.72 16.83
CA ALA A 89 -13.86 -4.59 16.77
C ALA A 89 -15.33 -5.02 16.64
N GLY A 90 -15.62 -6.29 16.34
CA GLY A 90 -17.00 -6.79 16.24
C GLY A 90 -17.11 -8.08 15.46
N THR A 91 -18.33 -8.61 15.48
CA THR A 91 -18.66 -9.87 14.81
C THR A 91 -19.61 -9.62 13.64
N PHE A 92 -19.28 -10.17 12.49
CA PHE A 92 -20.14 -10.22 11.32
C PHE A 92 -20.87 -11.57 11.27
N ASP A 93 -22.19 -11.55 11.32
CA ASP A 93 -23.04 -12.66 10.96
C ASP A 93 -23.53 -12.47 9.53
N LEU A 94 -23.27 -13.46 8.64
CA LEU A 94 -23.61 -13.41 7.23
C LEU A 94 -24.63 -14.51 6.92
N VAL A 95 -25.75 -14.13 6.34
CA VAL A 95 -26.81 -15.08 5.92
C VAL A 95 -27.06 -14.90 4.44
N GLY A 96 -27.12 -16.01 3.70
CA GLY A 96 -27.33 -15.98 2.26
C GLY A 96 -27.15 -17.34 1.62
N SER A 97 -26.85 -17.38 0.32
CA SER A 97 -26.69 -18.62 -0.41
C SER A 97 -25.51 -18.60 -1.37
N PHE A 98 -25.01 -19.77 -1.69
CA PHE A 98 -24.03 -20.03 -2.75
C PHE A 98 -24.67 -20.70 -3.95
N ARG A 99 -24.13 -20.37 -5.13
CA ARG A 99 -24.37 -21.09 -6.39
C ARG A 99 -23.14 -20.92 -7.28
N ASP A 100 -22.62 -22.03 -7.81
CA ASP A 100 -21.50 -22.06 -8.77
C ASP A 100 -20.26 -21.24 -8.29
N GLY A 101 -19.89 -21.41 -7.03
CA GLY A 101 -18.74 -20.74 -6.41
C GLY A 101 -18.95 -19.27 -6.09
N LYS A 102 -20.16 -18.74 -6.22
CA LYS A 102 -20.53 -17.38 -5.88
C LYS A 102 -21.57 -17.36 -4.78
N GLY A 103 -21.26 -16.69 -3.70
CA GLY A 103 -22.15 -16.47 -2.58
C GLY A 103 -22.61 -15.02 -2.50
N ALA A 104 -23.85 -14.80 -2.04
CA ALA A 104 -24.37 -13.48 -1.75
C ALA A 104 -25.44 -13.55 -0.66
N GLY A 105 -25.57 -12.43 0.05
CA GLY A 105 -26.57 -12.32 1.10
C GLY A 105 -26.48 -11.02 1.89
N LYS A 106 -27.02 -11.06 3.09
CA LYS A 106 -27.01 -9.91 4.01
C LYS A 106 -26.10 -10.19 5.20
N PHE A 107 -25.42 -9.17 5.67
CA PHE A 107 -24.65 -9.24 6.91
C PHE A 107 -25.25 -8.35 8.01
N ARG A 108 -24.92 -8.72 9.24
CA ARG A 108 -25.13 -7.93 10.45
C ARG A 108 -23.82 -7.88 11.22
N LEU A 109 -23.23 -6.70 11.36
CA LEU A 109 -22.11 -6.44 12.25
C LEU A 109 -22.64 -6.04 13.62
N THR A 110 -22.23 -6.77 14.64
CA THR A 110 -22.42 -6.41 16.05
C THR A 110 -21.10 -5.85 16.57
N PRO A 111 -21.00 -4.51 16.85
CA PRO A 111 -19.79 -3.91 17.38
C PRO A 111 -19.42 -4.46 18.75
N ASN A 112 -18.12 -4.58 19.04
CA ASN A 112 -17.61 -4.97 20.35
C ASN A 112 -17.42 -3.74 21.23
N GLU A 113 -18.30 -3.53 22.20
CA GLU A 113 -18.26 -2.35 23.10
C GLU A 113 -16.97 -2.27 23.92
N GLY A 114 -16.41 -3.42 24.32
CA GLY A 114 -15.12 -3.46 25.03
C GLY A 114 -13.98 -2.90 24.19
N PHE A 115 -13.94 -3.27 22.89
CA PHE A 115 -12.97 -2.74 21.94
C PHE A 115 -13.11 -1.23 21.79
N PHE A 116 -14.32 -0.72 21.57
CA PHE A 116 -14.54 0.71 21.35
C PHE A 116 -14.33 1.52 22.64
N SER A 117 -14.57 0.95 23.80
CA SER A 117 -14.21 1.56 25.09
C SER A 117 -12.68 1.67 25.24
N ALA A 118 -11.95 0.64 24.86
CA ALA A 118 -10.49 0.65 24.85
C ALA A 118 -9.90 1.65 23.85
N LEU A 119 -10.55 1.83 22.68
CA LEU A 119 -10.19 2.88 21.71
C LEU A 119 -10.44 4.28 22.29
N ALA A 120 -11.58 4.51 22.92
CA ALA A 120 -11.91 5.79 23.54
C ALA A 120 -10.91 6.17 24.65
N ALA A 121 -10.46 5.20 25.46
CA ALA A 121 -9.42 5.40 26.47
C ALA A 121 -8.05 5.79 25.86
N ARG A 122 -7.83 5.54 24.58
CA ARG A 122 -6.63 5.93 23.81
C ARG A 122 -6.82 7.23 23.01
N GLY A 123 -7.94 7.94 23.20
CA GLY A 123 -8.23 9.22 22.56
C GLY A 123 -9.08 9.11 21.27
N TYR A 124 -9.52 7.92 20.89
CA TYR A 124 -10.34 7.71 19.68
C TYR A 124 -11.81 7.51 20.06
N SER A 125 -12.46 8.61 20.43
CA SER A 125 -13.89 8.65 20.78
C SER A 125 -14.74 9.21 19.65
N ASN A 126 -16.08 9.11 19.78
CA ASN A 126 -17.07 9.68 18.86
C ASN A 126 -16.91 9.20 17.40
N LEU A 127 -16.59 7.91 17.23
CA LEU A 127 -16.44 7.30 15.92
C LEU A 127 -17.78 7.23 15.19
N SER A 128 -17.75 7.59 13.91
CA SER A 128 -18.90 7.42 13.01
C SER A 128 -19.18 5.93 12.76
N GLU A 129 -20.39 5.63 12.29
CA GLU A 129 -20.75 4.27 11.89
C GLU A 129 -19.82 3.70 10.81
N ASP A 130 -19.34 4.55 9.89
CA ASP A 130 -18.37 4.19 8.86
C ASP A 130 -17.01 3.83 9.46
N GLN A 131 -16.58 4.55 10.48
CA GLN A 131 -15.33 4.27 11.18
C GLN A 131 -15.42 2.98 12.00
N ILE A 132 -16.57 2.72 12.64
CA ILE A 132 -16.85 1.47 13.36
C ILE A 132 -16.81 0.29 12.39
N PHE A 133 -17.50 0.41 11.25
CA PHE A 133 -17.50 -0.60 10.19
C PHE A 133 -16.09 -0.83 9.64
N GLY A 134 -15.36 0.25 9.35
CA GLY A 134 -13.99 0.17 8.85
C GLY A 134 -13.04 -0.52 9.83
N ALA A 135 -13.12 -0.21 11.14
CA ALA A 135 -12.30 -0.86 12.16
C ALA A 135 -12.57 -2.38 12.21
N ALA A 136 -13.85 -2.79 12.10
CA ALA A 136 -14.20 -4.20 12.05
C ALA A 136 -13.74 -4.87 10.75
N MET A 137 -13.84 -4.19 9.60
CA MET A 137 -13.42 -4.73 8.31
C MET A 137 -11.92 -4.86 8.15
N SER A 138 -11.15 -3.92 8.70
CA SER A 138 -9.68 -3.94 8.65
C SER A 138 -9.04 -4.85 9.70
N ASP A 139 -9.85 -5.48 10.56
CA ASP A 139 -9.37 -6.26 11.72
C ASP A 139 -8.41 -5.46 12.61
N LEU A 140 -8.76 -4.19 12.89
CA LEU A 140 -7.95 -3.32 13.74
C LEU A 140 -7.82 -3.92 15.15
N LYS A 141 -6.58 -4.03 15.64
CA LYS A 141 -6.26 -4.58 16.96
C LYS A 141 -5.85 -3.48 17.93
N ILE A 142 -6.31 -3.57 19.19
CA ILE A 142 -5.85 -2.66 20.25
C ILE A 142 -4.35 -2.80 20.49
N SER A 143 -3.82 -4.03 20.48
CA SER A 143 -2.38 -4.28 20.63
C SER A 143 -1.54 -3.58 19.55
N ALA A 144 -2.02 -3.57 18.28
CA ALA A 144 -1.31 -2.89 17.19
C ALA A 144 -1.21 -1.38 17.41
N ILE A 145 -2.24 -0.76 18.02
CA ILE A 145 -2.21 0.67 18.37
C ILE A 145 -1.13 0.94 19.42
N ASP A 146 -1.07 0.11 20.47
CA ASP A 146 -0.07 0.24 21.53
C ASP A 146 1.35 -0.01 21.00
N GLU A 147 1.54 -0.97 20.09
CA GLU A 147 2.80 -1.25 19.42
C GLU A 147 3.27 -0.08 18.55
N LEU A 148 2.37 0.54 17.77
CA LEU A 148 2.70 1.71 16.96
C LEU A 148 3.12 2.89 17.83
N LYS A 149 2.41 3.12 18.93
CA LYS A 149 2.77 4.14 19.91
C LYS A 149 4.14 3.88 20.53
N ALA A 150 4.42 2.65 20.93
CA ALA A 150 5.72 2.25 21.46
C ALA A 150 6.85 2.38 20.41
N ALA A 151 6.51 2.24 19.12
CA ALA A 151 7.43 2.48 18.01
C ALA A 151 7.63 3.97 17.68
N GLY A 152 7.01 4.92 18.44
CA GLY A 152 7.18 6.36 18.29
C GLY A 152 6.12 7.04 17.42
N TYR A 153 5.03 6.34 17.08
CA TYR A 153 3.90 6.89 16.33
C TYR A 153 2.70 7.11 17.26
N ASP A 154 2.82 8.08 18.17
CA ASP A 154 1.84 8.38 19.22
C ASP A 154 0.73 9.36 18.81
N GLN A 155 0.90 10.03 17.66
CA GLN A 155 -0.01 11.07 17.16
C GLN A 155 -0.76 10.65 15.89
N LEU A 156 -1.13 9.37 15.78
CA LEU A 156 -1.86 8.87 14.63
C LEU A 156 -3.34 9.28 14.69
N THR A 157 -3.89 9.66 13.54
CA THR A 157 -5.34 9.81 13.39
C THR A 157 -6.01 8.44 13.36
N PHE A 158 -7.32 8.38 13.55
CA PHE A 158 -8.07 7.13 13.39
C PHE A 158 -7.91 6.54 11.98
N ASN A 159 -7.86 7.38 10.95
CA ASN A 159 -7.60 6.92 9.57
C ASN A 159 -6.22 6.26 9.43
N ASN A 160 -5.19 6.81 10.08
CA ASN A 160 -3.86 6.18 10.07
C ASN A 160 -3.88 4.81 10.77
N LEU A 161 -4.67 4.63 11.85
CA LEU A 161 -4.83 3.31 12.46
C LEU A 161 -5.50 2.32 11.51
N MET A 162 -6.50 2.76 10.76
CA MET A 162 -7.12 1.93 9.73
C MET A 162 -6.13 1.58 8.60
N GLU A 163 -5.36 2.56 8.13
CA GLU A 163 -4.30 2.33 7.15
C GLU A 163 -3.25 1.34 7.68
N SER A 164 -2.86 1.44 8.97
CA SER A 164 -1.91 0.50 9.56
C SER A 164 -2.42 -0.95 9.53
N ALA A 165 -3.70 -1.17 9.80
CA ALA A 165 -4.30 -2.49 9.73
C ALA A 165 -4.40 -3.01 8.28
N ILE A 166 -4.86 -2.17 7.35
CA ILE A 166 -5.02 -2.51 5.93
C ILE A 166 -3.66 -2.82 5.29
N PHE A 167 -2.66 -1.97 5.51
CA PHE A 167 -1.33 -2.09 4.90
C PHE A 167 -0.33 -2.86 5.77
N LYS A 168 -0.79 -3.48 6.89
CA LYS A 168 0.01 -4.30 7.80
C LYS A 168 1.24 -3.58 8.35
N ILE A 169 1.09 -2.29 8.66
CA ILE A 169 2.13 -1.49 9.30
C ILE A 169 2.07 -1.79 10.79
N ASN A 170 3.12 -2.40 11.32
CA ASN A 170 3.26 -2.83 12.71
C ASN A 170 4.70 -2.64 13.20
N ALA A 171 4.95 -2.95 14.46
CA ALA A 171 6.29 -2.82 15.05
C ALA A 171 7.36 -3.59 14.26
N ALA A 172 7.03 -4.77 13.73
CA ALA A 172 7.98 -5.59 12.97
C ALA A 172 8.34 -4.94 11.63
N SER A 173 7.37 -4.43 10.85
CA SER A 173 7.64 -3.76 9.58
C SER A 173 8.40 -2.45 9.76
N ILE A 174 8.17 -1.74 10.87
CA ILE A 174 8.93 -0.54 11.25
C ILE A 174 10.36 -0.90 11.62
N ALA A 175 10.56 -1.94 12.44
CA ALA A 175 11.89 -2.42 12.84
C ALA A 175 12.68 -2.95 11.62
N ASP A 176 12.01 -3.58 10.67
CA ASP A 176 12.62 -4.04 9.42
C ASP A 176 13.24 -2.88 8.64
N LEU A 177 12.50 -1.79 8.41
CA LEU A 177 13.03 -0.60 7.73
C LEU A 177 14.11 0.12 8.53
N ARG A 178 14.00 0.17 9.87
CA ARG A 178 15.04 0.71 10.75
C ARG A 178 16.36 -0.07 10.62
N SER A 179 16.28 -1.38 10.43
CA SER A 179 17.49 -2.25 10.29
C SER A 179 18.36 -1.88 9.08
N VAL A 180 17.84 -1.09 8.15
CA VAL A 180 18.53 -0.62 6.93
C VAL A 180 18.63 0.91 6.87
N GLY A 181 18.53 1.59 8.02
CA GLY A 181 18.84 3.01 8.18
C GLY A 181 17.65 3.97 8.03
N PHE A 182 16.41 3.45 7.97
CA PHE A 182 15.22 4.30 7.95
C PHE A 182 14.57 4.42 9.33
N ASP A 183 15.26 5.09 10.27
CA ASP A 183 14.88 5.11 11.69
C ASP A 183 13.59 5.88 12.00
N HIS A 184 13.30 6.95 11.24
CA HIS A 184 12.21 7.89 11.53
C HIS A 184 11.43 8.29 10.28
N LEU A 185 10.91 7.30 9.56
CA LEU A 185 10.04 7.61 8.42
C LEU A 185 8.71 8.20 8.92
N PRO A 186 8.19 9.26 8.28
CA PRO A 186 6.81 9.69 8.50
C PRO A 186 5.82 8.56 8.23
N PHE A 187 4.68 8.52 8.92
CA PHE A 187 3.72 7.42 8.80
C PHE A 187 3.24 7.17 7.35
N ASN A 188 3.00 8.24 6.58
CA ASN A 188 2.64 8.13 5.17
C ASN A 188 3.72 7.45 4.32
N LYS A 189 5.01 7.57 4.70
CA LYS A 189 6.10 6.85 4.03
C LYS A 189 6.11 5.36 4.36
N LEU A 190 5.71 4.97 5.56
CA LEU A 190 5.48 3.57 5.88
C LEU A 190 4.35 2.98 5.04
N VAL A 191 3.27 3.74 4.83
CA VAL A 191 2.17 3.35 3.94
C VAL A 191 2.67 3.17 2.51
N GLU A 192 3.41 4.15 1.97
CA GLU A 192 4.03 4.04 0.64
C GLU A 192 4.93 2.80 0.55
N GLY A 193 5.77 2.56 1.56
CA GLY A 193 6.66 1.39 1.62
C GLY A 193 5.90 0.08 1.53
N SER A 194 4.80 -0.04 2.26
CA SER A 194 3.95 -1.23 2.20
C SER A 194 3.29 -1.40 0.84
N ILE A 195 2.71 -0.33 0.26
CA ILE A 195 2.05 -0.36 -1.06
C ILE A 195 3.03 -0.80 -2.15
N PHE A 196 4.23 -0.21 -2.17
CA PHE A 196 5.24 -0.47 -3.19
C PHE A 196 6.22 -1.58 -2.82
N LYS A 197 6.00 -2.26 -1.68
CA LYS A 197 6.85 -3.36 -1.19
C LYS A 197 8.32 -2.96 -1.07
N VAL A 198 8.57 -1.82 -0.44
CA VAL A 198 9.89 -1.36 -0.04
C VAL A 198 10.14 -1.85 1.38
N ASP A 199 10.87 -2.93 1.52
CA ASP A 199 11.30 -3.57 2.77
C ASP A 199 12.83 -3.65 2.86
N SER A 200 13.37 -4.17 3.95
CA SER A 200 14.81 -4.27 4.14
C SER A 200 15.50 -5.16 3.10
N ASN A 201 14.81 -6.19 2.61
CA ASN A 201 15.37 -7.06 1.58
C ASN A 201 15.54 -6.30 0.26
N TYR A 202 14.53 -5.51 -0.11
CA TYR A 202 14.59 -4.69 -1.32
C TYR A 202 15.68 -3.62 -1.22
N VAL A 203 15.86 -3.00 -0.06
CA VAL A 203 16.95 -2.03 0.16
C VAL A 203 18.30 -2.69 -0.06
N ARG A 204 18.56 -3.85 0.58
CA ARG A 204 19.82 -4.60 0.42
C ARG A 204 20.04 -5.09 -1.02
N GLU A 205 18.98 -5.54 -1.70
CA GLU A 205 19.04 -5.91 -3.13
C GLU A 205 19.48 -4.70 -3.96
N THR A 206 18.88 -3.54 -3.74
CA THR A 206 19.21 -2.30 -4.44
C THR A 206 20.65 -1.87 -4.20
N GLU A 207 21.13 -1.97 -2.97
CA GLU A 207 22.53 -1.69 -2.61
C GLU A 207 23.51 -2.64 -3.30
N SER A 208 23.17 -3.93 -3.43
CA SER A 208 24.00 -4.92 -4.13
C SER A 208 24.17 -4.62 -5.62
N LEU A 209 23.24 -3.86 -6.20
CA LEU A 209 23.29 -3.38 -7.58
C LEU A 209 24.14 -2.11 -7.76
N GLY A 210 24.68 -1.56 -6.66
CA GLY A 210 25.50 -0.35 -6.65
C GLY A 210 24.75 0.94 -6.28
N PHE A 211 23.45 0.85 -5.98
CA PHE A 211 22.64 2.01 -5.57
C PHE A 211 22.57 2.11 -4.04
N THR A 212 23.68 2.52 -3.43
CA THR A 212 23.83 2.59 -1.97
C THR A 212 23.24 3.89 -1.41
N LYS A 213 22.67 3.81 -0.19
CA LYS A 213 22.18 4.97 0.58
C LYS A 213 21.16 5.83 -0.19
N LEU A 214 20.32 5.23 -0.99
CA LEU A 214 19.26 5.96 -1.65
C LEU A 214 18.26 6.51 -0.62
N PRO A 215 17.76 7.75 -0.82
CA PRO A 215 16.59 8.24 -0.09
C PRO A 215 15.39 7.31 -0.30
N PHE A 216 14.49 7.23 0.70
CA PHE A 216 13.33 6.36 0.64
C PHE A 216 12.46 6.58 -0.61
N GLU A 217 12.29 7.84 -1.00
CA GLU A 217 11.55 8.24 -2.19
C GLU A 217 12.13 7.64 -3.47
N LYS A 218 13.45 7.53 -3.56
CA LYS A 218 14.12 6.92 -4.72
C LYS A 218 13.91 5.41 -4.80
N LEU A 219 13.82 4.73 -3.65
CA LEU A 219 13.45 3.31 -3.60
C LEU A 219 12.01 3.10 -4.06
N VAL A 220 11.09 3.97 -3.64
CA VAL A 220 9.70 3.96 -4.12
C VAL A 220 9.66 4.24 -5.62
N GLU A 221 10.38 5.24 -6.12
CA GLU A 221 10.49 5.57 -7.55
C GLU A 221 10.97 4.37 -8.38
N MET A 222 11.97 3.63 -7.91
CA MET A 222 12.44 2.41 -8.57
C MET A 222 11.32 1.37 -8.69
N ARG A 223 10.52 1.18 -7.64
CA ARG A 223 9.37 0.26 -7.67
C ARG A 223 8.28 0.72 -8.62
N VAL A 224 7.92 2.01 -8.58
CA VAL A 224 6.90 2.62 -9.45
C VAL A 224 7.26 2.43 -10.93
N HIS A 225 8.51 2.71 -11.29
CA HIS A 225 9.00 2.60 -12.66
C HIS A 225 9.51 1.21 -13.03
N LYS A 226 9.40 0.22 -12.12
CA LYS A 226 9.86 -1.16 -12.34
C LYS A 226 11.34 -1.21 -12.76
N ILE A 227 12.18 -0.46 -12.06
CA ILE A 227 13.64 -0.53 -12.21
C ILE A 227 14.10 -1.77 -11.43
N THR A 228 14.08 -2.91 -12.10
CA THR A 228 14.42 -4.22 -11.53
C THR A 228 15.90 -4.56 -11.82
N PRO A 229 16.48 -5.55 -11.09
CA PRO A 229 17.83 -6.06 -11.39
C PRO A 229 17.98 -6.47 -12.86
N GLU A 230 16.97 -7.13 -13.43
CA GLU A 230 16.97 -7.56 -14.82
C GLU A 230 17.02 -6.36 -15.78
N TYR A 231 16.24 -5.31 -15.48
CA TYR A 231 16.26 -4.08 -16.29
C TYR A 231 17.61 -3.37 -16.20
N ILE A 232 18.20 -3.26 -15.03
CA ILE A 232 19.55 -2.69 -14.85
C ILE A 232 20.57 -3.47 -15.64
N ASN A 233 20.54 -4.81 -15.56
CA ASN A 233 21.43 -5.67 -16.33
C ASN A 233 21.21 -5.54 -17.84
N GLN A 234 19.97 -5.42 -18.30
CA GLN A 234 19.65 -5.14 -19.70
C GLN A 234 20.29 -3.83 -20.19
N VAL A 235 20.19 -2.76 -19.40
CA VAL A 235 20.79 -1.46 -19.73
C VAL A 235 22.32 -1.55 -19.74
N ARG A 236 22.94 -2.30 -18.82
CA ARG A 236 24.39 -2.57 -18.83
C ARG A 236 24.82 -3.33 -20.08
N GLN A 237 24.05 -4.32 -20.52
CA GLN A 237 24.31 -5.06 -21.79
C GLN A 237 24.19 -4.17 -23.03
N MET A 238 23.43 -3.09 -22.98
CA MET A 238 23.43 -2.06 -24.03
C MET A 238 24.74 -1.26 -24.10
N GLY A 239 25.63 -1.42 -23.11
CA GLY A 239 26.90 -0.71 -22.99
C GLY A 239 26.82 0.51 -22.03
N PHE A 240 25.76 0.65 -21.26
CA PHE A 240 25.56 1.78 -20.36
C PHE A 240 25.77 1.32 -18.90
N ASN A 241 27.03 1.25 -18.46
CA ASN A 241 27.40 0.64 -17.18
C ASN A 241 27.26 1.57 -15.97
N ASP A 242 27.44 2.87 -16.15
CA ASP A 242 27.58 3.85 -15.05
C ASP A 242 26.43 4.86 -15.04
N LEU A 243 25.19 4.39 -15.22
CA LEU A 243 24.03 5.26 -15.17
C LEU A 243 23.55 5.44 -13.71
N ASN A 244 23.27 6.69 -13.35
CA ASN A 244 22.55 6.99 -12.13
C ASN A 244 21.07 6.59 -12.28
N LEU A 245 20.35 6.56 -11.14
CA LEU A 245 18.96 6.15 -11.11
C LEU A 245 18.06 7.02 -12.01
N ASP A 246 18.25 8.33 -12.00
CA ASP A 246 17.41 9.25 -12.79
C ASP A 246 17.50 8.91 -14.29
N ARG A 247 18.68 8.56 -14.75
CA ARG A 247 18.89 8.16 -16.16
C ARG A 247 18.26 6.79 -16.47
N LEU A 248 18.31 5.84 -15.54
CA LEU A 248 17.61 4.56 -15.69
C LEU A 248 16.10 4.75 -15.77
N VAL A 249 15.56 5.62 -14.93
CA VAL A 249 14.14 5.99 -14.93
C VAL A 249 13.74 6.64 -16.25
N GLU A 250 14.53 7.60 -16.75
CA GLU A 250 14.29 8.22 -18.08
C GLU A 250 14.26 7.18 -19.21
N LEU A 251 15.28 6.31 -19.29
CA LEU A 251 15.32 5.25 -20.29
C LEU A 251 14.07 4.35 -20.23
N LYS A 252 13.60 4.06 -19.01
CA LYS A 252 12.41 3.24 -18.80
C LYS A 252 11.12 3.94 -19.22
N ILE A 253 10.94 5.20 -18.81
CA ILE A 253 9.74 6.01 -19.13
C ILE A 253 9.62 6.18 -20.65
N PHE A 254 10.72 6.47 -21.34
CA PHE A 254 10.71 6.70 -22.78
C PHE A 254 10.87 5.41 -23.59
N ASN A 255 10.79 4.24 -22.95
CA ASN A 255 10.84 2.93 -23.59
C ASN A 255 12.08 2.78 -24.52
N VAL A 256 13.25 3.14 -24.01
CA VAL A 256 14.52 2.91 -24.69
C VAL A 256 14.93 1.45 -24.49
N THR A 257 14.76 0.64 -25.51
CA THR A 257 15.03 -0.80 -25.49
C THR A 257 16.31 -1.15 -26.26
N PRO A 258 16.87 -2.38 -26.08
CA PRO A 258 17.98 -2.86 -26.90
C PRO A 258 17.67 -2.84 -28.39
N GLU A 259 16.45 -3.17 -28.79
CA GLU A 259 16.01 -3.16 -30.18
C GLU A 259 16.09 -1.75 -30.76
N PHE A 260 15.62 -0.74 -30.02
CA PHE A 260 15.69 0.66 -30.43
C PHE A 260 17.15 1.15 -30.55
N LEU A 261 18.00 0.77 -29.58
CA LEU A 261 19.43 1.07 -29.70
C LEU A 261 20.04 0.45 -30.94
N ASN A 262 19.73 -0.82 -31.24
CA ASN A 262 20.23 -1.51 -32.41
C ASN A 262 19.70 -0.90 -33.71
N GLU A 263 18.42 -0.48 -33.72
CA GLU A 263 17.83 0.25 -34.85
C GLU A 263 18.58 1.57 -35.13
N MET A 264 18.91 2.35 -34.10
CA MET A 264 19.65 3.60 -34.22
C MET A 264 21.10 3.34 -34.71
N ARG A 265 21.74 2.28 -34.19
CA ARG A 265 23.09 1.88 -34.65
C ARG A 265 23.09 1.44 -36.11
N ALA A 266 22.11 0.65 -36.53
CA ALA A 266 21.94 0.23 -37.93
C ALA A 266 21.59 1.40 -38.86
N ALA A 267 20.95 2.44 -38.36
CA ALA A 267 20.67 3.67 -39.08
C ALA A 267 21.89 4.62 -39.17
N GLY A 268 23.03 4.26 -38.54
CA GLY A 268 24.29 4.97 -38.65
C GLY A 268 24.72 5.80 -37.46
N PHE A 269 24.07 5.65 -36.31
CA PHE A 269 24.53 6.22 -35.02
C PHE A 269 25.27 5.15 -34.22
N THR A 270 26.49 4.80 -34.58
CA THR A 270 27.29 3.74 -33.94
C THR A 270 27.68 4.07 -32.51
N SER A 271 27.87 5.37 -32.20
CA SER A 271 28.14 5.89 -30.86
C SER A 271 27.01 6.84 -30.46
N ILE A 272 26.11 6.35 -29.64
CA ILE A 272 24.93 7.11 -29.20
C ILE A 272 24.79 7.04 -27.67
N THR A 273 24.51 8.17 -27.04
CA THR A 273 24.36 8.28 -25.58
C THR A 273 22.95 7.97 -25.12
N PRO A 274 22.76 7.57 -23.84
CA PRO A 274 21.43 7.40 -23.25
C PRO A 274 20.52 8.63 -23.42
N LYS A 275 21.06 9.83 -23.23
CA LYS A 275 20.32 11.09 -23.40
C LYS A 275 19.84 11.28 -24.84
N GLN A 276 20.68 10.99 -25.81
CA GLN A 276 20.33 11.08 -27.24
C GLN A 276 19.21 10.09 -27.58
N LEU A 277 19.29 8.85 -27.09
CA LEU A 277 18.20 7.86 -27.28
C LEU A 277 16.88 8.33 -26.69
N VAL A 278 16.90 8.90 -25.49
CA VAL A 278 15.70 9.49 -24.88
C VAL A 278 15.14 10.61 -25.76
N ASN A 279 15.99 11.52 -26.27
CA ASN A 279 15.55 12.60 -27.16
C ASN A 279 14.91 12.06 -28.44
N LEU A 280 15.51 11.05 -29.07
CA LEU A 280 14.93 10.42 -30.27
C LEU A 280 13.54 9.84 -29.98
N ARG A 281 13.34 9.21 -28.81
CA ARG A 281 12.03 8.70 -28.38
C ARG A 281 11.02 9.81 -28.13
N ILE A 282 11.42 10.89 -27.44
CA ILE A 282 10.55 12.07 -27.17
C ILE A 282 10.01 12.65 -28.47
N PHE A 283 10.87 12.81 -29.46
CA PHE A 283 10.53 13.42 -30.75
C PHE A 283 10.03 12.41 -31.78
N LYS A 284 9.88 11.12 -31.41
CA LYS A 284 9.39 10.03 -32.28
C LYS A 284 10.22 9.90 -33.55
N ILE A 285 11.53 9.96 -33.41
CA ILE A 285 12.50 9.75 -34.47
C ILE A 285 12.86 8.26 -34.47
N ASP A 286 12.53 7.56 -35.53
CA ASP A 286 12.84 6.15 -35.79
C ASP A 286 14.02 5.96 -36.75
N GLY A 287 14.38 4.69 -37.01
CA GLY A 287 15.50 4.38 -37.87
C GLY A 287 15.28 4.79 -39.34
N ASP A 288 14.03 4.79 -39.81
CA ASP A 288 13.73 5.23 -41.18
C ASP A 288 13.96 6.73 -41.35
N TYR A 289 13.50 7.52 -40.38
CA TYR A 289 13.74 8.95 -40.36
C TYR A 289 15.25 9.26 -40.33
N VAL A 290 16.00 8.54 -39.49
CA VAL A 290 17.46 8.69 -39.39
C VAL A 290 18.11 8.34 -40.73
N ARG A 291 17.80 7.21 -41.37
CA ARG A 291 18.35 6.79 -42.65
C ARG A 291 18.13 7.82 -43.76
N LYS A 292 16.89 8.34 -43.84
CA LYS A 292 16.54 9.40 -44.79
C LYS A 292 17.39 10.64 -44.55
N ALA A 293 17.45 11.14 -43.33
CA ALA A 293 18.22 12.35 -43.02
C ALA A 293 19.73 12.16 -43.30
N LYS A 294 20.29 10.97 -43.00
CA LYS A 294 21.68 10.67 -43.30
C LYS A 294 21.98 10.50 -44.79
N SER A 295 21.00 10.16 -45.61
CA SER A 295 21.15 10.16 -47.08
C SER A 295 21.28 11.59 -47.65
N GLU A 296 20.72 12.57 -46.97
CA GLU A 296 20.78 14.01 -47.33
C GLU A 296 22.02 14.69 -46.71
N ASP A 297 22.35 14.38 -45.45
CA ASP A 297 23.51 14.86 -44.72
C ASP A 297 24.14 13.69 -43.91
N PRO A 298 25.17 13.01 -44.43
CA PRO A 298 25.84 11.88 -43.77
C PRO A 298 26.39 12.19 -42.37
N ASN A 299 26.67 13.47 -42.10
CA ASN A 299 27.25 13.94 -40.83
C ASN A 299 26.19 14.50 -39.86
N ILE A 300 24.91 14.36 -40.17
CA ILE A 300 23.85 14.87 -39.32
C ILE A 300 23.93 14.27 -37.91
N THR A 301 23.81 15.12 -36.89
CA THR A 301 23.82 14.72 -35.48
C THR A 301 22.42 14.49 -34.94
N VAL A 302 22.33 13.83 -33.79
CA VAL A 302 21.01 13.62 -33.09
C VAL A 302 20.37 14.96 -32.75
N GLU A 303 21.16 15.91 -32.30
CA GLU A 303 20.67 17.26 -31.91
C GLU A 303 20.04 17.95 -33.10
N LYS A 304 20.68 17.91 -34.27
CA LYS A 304 20.18 18.53 -35.51
C LYS A 304 18.93 17.81 -36.05
N LEU A 305 18.82 16.48 -35.88
CA LEU A 305 17.59 15.73 -36.19
C LEU A 305 16.41 16.18 -35.31
N VAL A 306 16.70 16.37 -34.03
CA VAL A 306 15.68 16.84 -33.07
C VAL A 306 15.22 18.25 -33.42
N GLU A 307 16.15 19.17 -33.77
CA GLU A 307 15.81 20.52 -34.23
C GLU A 307 14.92 20.46 -35.49
N GLN A 308 15.30 19.69 -36.51
CA GLN A 308 14.51 19.52 -37.71
C GLN A 308 13.11 19.03 -37.38
N LYS A 309 12.97 18.05 -36.46
CA LYS A 309 11.66 17.51 -36.06
C LYS A 309 10.79 18.53 -35.29
N ILE A 310 11.40 19.42 -34.54
CA ILE A 310 10.71 20.54 -33.88
C ILE A 310 10.18 21.52 -34.92
N PHE A 311 11.00 21.89 -35.93
CA PHE A 311 10.59 22.81 -37.00
C PHE A 311 9.47 22.22 -37.90
N GLU A 312 9.52 20.93 -38.22
CA GLU A 312 8.44 20.25 -38.94
C GLU A 312 7.08 20.39 -38.21
N LYS A 313 7.08 20.36 -36.88
CA LYS A 313 5.84 20.48 -36.07
C LYS A 313 5.38 21.94 -35.86
N HIS A 314 6.27 22.90 -36.00
CA HIS A 314 6.00 24.32 -35.76
C HIS A 314 6.61 25.21 -36.84
N PRO A 315 6.15 25.10 -38.11
CA PRO A 315 6.69 25.93 -39.19
C PRO A 315 6.28 27.39 -38.98
N GLY A 316 7.07 28.15 -38.22
CA GLY A 316 6.78 29.57 -37.93
C GLY A 316 7.36 30.12 -36.63
N ARG A 317 7.98 29.31 -35.77
CA ARG A 317 8.78 29.81 -34.65
C ARG A 317 10.26 29.80 -35.03
N GLY A 318 10.68 30.82 -35.76
CA GLY A 318 12.10 31.15 -35.88
C GLY A 318 12.67 31.45 -34.49
N ILE A 319 13.84 30.89 -34.19
CA ILE A 319 14.61 31.27 -32.99
C ILE A 319 15.00 32.74 -33.18
N GLN A 320 14.43 33.63 -32.33
CA GLN A 320 14.95 34.98 -32.12
C GLN A 320 16.09 34.94 -31.11
#